data_54c45b97d1e7eb9a0724149d92b65b0a
#
_entry.id   54c45b97d1e7eb9a0724149d92b65b0a
#
_cell.length_a   1.000
_cell.length_b   1.000
_cell.length_c   1.000
_cell.angle_alpha   90.00
_cell.angle_beta   90.00
_cell.angle_gamma   90.00
#
_symmetry.space_group_name_H-M   'P 1'
#
loop_
_entity.id
_entity.type
_entity.pdbx_description
1 polymer ?
#
loop_
_entity_poly.entity_id
_entity_poly.type
_entity_poly.pdbx_seq_one_letter_code
_entity_poly.pdbx_strand_id
1 'polypeptide(L)'
;MYLFHPGSLMLYLAFRLNYRAAKRYELVEICDDRLTVTTGWDGVATDLKAFDPYWVRLQLSKSERAVGPLHLTSHGQKLEIASFLGPDERCDFADALGSALQNYRTV
;
A
#
# COMPACT_ATOMS: atom_id res chain seq x y z
N MET A 1 0.85 9.80 3.60
CA MET A 1 0.80 10.12 5.03
C MET A 1 1.61 9.14 5.84
N TYR A 2 2.33 9.60 6.83
CA TYR A 2 3.13 8.73 7.67
C TYR A 2 3.05 9.19 9.11
N LEU A 3 3.38 8.27 10.01
CA LEU A 3 3.46 8.55 11.43
C LEU A 3 4.75 7.95 11.97
N PHE A 4 5.61 8.77 12.56
CA PHE A 4 6.83 8.32 13.18
C PHE A 4 6.67 8.34 14.69
N HIS A 5 7.08 7.26 15.35
CA HIS A 5 6.95 7.13 16.79
C HIS A 5 8.32 7.32 17.45
N PRO A 6 8.63 8.51 17.97
CA PRO A 6 9.93 8.76 18.59
C PRO A 6 10.12 7.91 19.83
N GLY A 7 11.35 7.45 20.03
CA GLY A 7 11.68 6.60 21.16
C GLY A 7 11.37 5.14 20.94
N SER A 8 10.81 4.79 19.78
CA SER A 8 10.54 3.42 19.38
C SER A 8 11.47 3.05 18.25
N LEU A 9 11.87 1.78 18.18
CA LEU A 9 12.60 1.25 17.05
C LEU A 9 11.67 0.92 15.88
N MET A 10 10.38 1.01 16.10
CA MET A 10 9.38 0.71 15.08
C MET A 10 9.19 1.89 14.15
N LEU A 11 9.20 1.60 12.86
CA LEU A 11 8.84 2.56 11.84
C LEU A 11 7.40 2.27 11.42
N TYR A 12 6.54 3.27 11.55
CA TYR A 12 5.14 3.16 11.17
C TYR A 12 4.84 4.11 10.02
N LEU A 13 4.39 3.56 8.91
CA LEU A 13 3.95 4.32 7.75
C LEU A 13 2.55 3.88 7.37
N ALA A 14 1.69 4.84 7.11
CA ALA A 14 0.32 4.57 6.75
C ALA A 14 -0.09 5.41 5.54
N PHE A 15 -0.70 4.76 4.57
CA PHE A 15 -1.26 5.43 3.40
C PHE A 15 -2.75 5.15 3.38
N ARG A 16 -3.54 6.21 3.47
CA ARG A 16 -4.99 6.08 3.40
C ARG A 16 -5.48 6.55 2.04
N LEU A 17 -6.07 5.63 1.29
CA LEU A 17 -6.60 5.90 -0.04
C LEU A 17 -8.12 5.90 0.05
N ASN A 18 -8.74 7.01 -0.33
CA ASN A 18 -10.18 7.16 -0.25
C ASN A 18 -10.81 7.16 -1.63
N TYR A 19 -11.85 6.37 -1.79
CA TYR A 19 -12.65 6.35 -3.00
C TYR A 19 -13.86 7.26 -2.77
N ARG A 20 -13.79 8.46 -3.30
CA ARG A 20 -14.75 9.53 -2.98
C ARG A 20 -16.20 9.18 -3.26
N ALA A 21 -16.46 8.55 -4.39
CA ALA A 21 -17.83 8.31 -4.84
C ALA A 21 -18.49 7.17 -4.09
N ALA A 22 -17.74 6.26 -3.49
CA ALA A 22 -18.29 5.02 -2.96
C ALA A 22 -18.06 4.84 -1.46
N LYS A 23 -17.52 5.85 -0.77
CA LYS A 23 -17.18 5.76 0.65
C LYS A 23 -16.25 4.59 0.99
N ARG A 24 -15.53 4.10 0.00
CA ARG A 24 -14.58 3.00 0.19
C ARG A 24 -13.21 3.56 0.50
N TYR A 25 -12.43 2.80 1.25
CA TYR A 25 -11.06 3.18 1.51
C TYR A 25 -10.16 1.97 1.54
N GLU A 26 -8.89 2.21 1.30
CA GLU A 26 -7.82 1.27 1.56
C GLU A 26 -6.82 1.93 2.49
N LEU A 27 -6.37 1.19 3.47
CA LEU A 27 -5.35 1.66 4.39
C LEU A 27 -4.17 0.70 4.27
N VAL A 28 -3.05 1.19 3.78
CA VAL A 28 -1.83 0.41 3.63
C VAL A 28 -0.86 0.86 4.72
N GLU A 29 -0.49 -0.07 5.58
CA GLU A 29 0.35 0.24 6.73
C GLU A 29 1.58 -0.65 6.74
N ILE A 30 2.73 -0.05 6.99
CA ILE A 30 3.97 -0.79 7.26
C ILE A 30 4.33 -0.53 8.71
N CYS A 31 4.33 -1.59 9.51
CA CYS A 31 4.57 -1.50 10.92
C CYS A 31 5.43 -2.67 11.35
N ASP A 32 6.55 -2.39 11.97
CA ASP A 32 7.46 -3.35 12.56
C ASP A 32 7.79 -4.53 11.61
N ASP A 33 7.05 -5.62 11.69
CA ASP A 33 7.32 -6.83 10.92
C ASP A 33 6.22 -7.15 9.90
N ARG A 34 5.35 -6.18 9.61
CA ARG A 34 4.14 -6.49 8.86
C ARG A 34 3.71 -5.34 7.96
N LEU A 35 3.31 -5.68 6.75
CA LEU A 35 2.59 -4.78 5.87
C LEU A 35 1.15 -5.25 5.81
N THR A 36 0.20 -4.37 6.14
CA THR A 36 -1.20 -4.72 6.12
C THR A 36 -1.95 -3.83 5.14
N VAL A 37 -2.93 -4.42 4.46
CA VAL A 37 -3.86 -3.70 3.60
C VAL A 37 -5.25 -3.94 4.16
N THR A 38 -5.84 -2.88 4.67
CA THR A 38 -7.20 -2.91 5.19
C THR A 38 -8.10 -2.24 4.17
N THR A 39 -9.16 -2.90 3.79
CA THR A 39 -10.19 -2.30 2.96
C THR A 39 -11.43 -2.08 3.80
N GLY A 40 -12.17 -1.02 3.50
CA GLY A 40 -13.33 -0.70 4.29
C GLY A 40 -14.37 0.06 3.52
N TRP A 41 -15.53 0.21 4.16
CA TRP A 41 -16.70 0.88 3.61
C TRP A 41 -17.29 1.73 4.72
N ASP A 42 -17.50 3.01 4.42
CA ASP A 42 -18.15 3.96 5.33
C ASP A 42 -17.53 3.95 6.73
N GLY A 43 -16.20 3.89 6.79
CA GLY A 43 -15.46 3.90 8.05
C GLY A 43 -15.32 2.56 8.75
N VAL A 44 -15.93 1.50 8.21
CA VAL A 44 -15.90 0.17 8.82
C VAL A 44 -15.00 -0.74 8.00
N ALA A 45 -14.01 -1.35 8.63
CA ALA A 45 -13.12 -2.29 7.98
C ALA A 45 -13.87 -3.56 7.58
N THR A 46 -13.69 -3.98 6.33
CA THR A 46 -14.37 -5.15 5.80
C THR A 46 -13.42 -6.29 5.47
N ASP A 47 -12.14 -6.01 5.27
CA ASP A 47 -11.16 -7.03 4.95
C ASP A 47 -9.78 -6.55 5.35
N LEU A 48 -8.91 -7.50 5.69
CA LEU A 48 -7.53 -7.21 6.05
C LEU A 48 -6.63 -8.31 5.49
N LYS A 49 -5.58 -7.88 4.76
CA LYS A 49 -4.55 -8.77 4.25
C LYS A 49 -3.21 -8.36 4.85
N ALA A 50 -2.38 -9.32 5.19
CA ALA A 50 -1.07 -9.06 5.77
C ALA A 50 0.03 -9.71 4.94
N PHE A 51 1.15 -9.01 4.83
CA PHE A 51 2.31 -9.44 4.06
C PHE A 51 3.57 -9.20 4.87
N ASP A 52 4.61 -9.97 4.58
CA ASP A 52 5.94 -9.73 5.12
C ASP A 52 6.61 -8.63 4.28
N PRO A 53 6.95 -7.48 4.87
CA PRO A 53 7.52 -6.37 4.09
C PRO A 53 8.90 -6.66 3.49
N TYR A 54 9.61 -7.67 3.97
CA TYR A 54 10.89 -8.06 3.36
C TYR A 54 10.69 -8.82 2.05
N TRP A 55 9.57 -9.51 1.88
CA TRP A 55 9.37 -10.40 0.75
C TRP A 55 8.29 -9.93 -0.21
N VAL A 56 7.50 -8.95 0.18
CA VAL A 56 6.45 -8.43 -0.69
C VAL A 56 7.07 -7.64 -1.83
N ARG A 57 6.51 -7.81 -3.01
CA ARG A 57 6.92 -7.07 -4.20
C ARG A 57 5.80 -6.20 -4.69
N LEU A 58 6.16 -5.02 -5.14
CA LEU A 58 5.23 -4.07 -5.72
C LEU A 58 5.37 -4.13 -7.24
N GLN A 59 4.29 -4.41 -7.93
CA GLN A 59 4.28 -4.52 -9.38
C GLN A 59 3.27 -3.55 -9.97
N LEU A 60 3.75 -2.62 -10.75
CA LEU A 60 2.91 -1.68 -11.50
C LEU A 60 3.02 -2.01 -12.97
N SER A 61 1.90 -2.39 -13.58
CA SER A 61 1.86 -2.62 -15.02
C SER A 61 1.86 -1.30 -15.74
N LYS A 62 2.82 -1.10 -16.64
CA LYS A 62 2.88 0.10 -17.46
C LYS A 62 3.06 -0.29 -18.91
N SER A 63 2.37 0.42 -19.79
CA SER A 63 2.63 0.38 -21.21
C SER A 63 2.89 1.80 -21.68
N GLU A 64 3.26 1.96 -22.95
CA GLU A 64 3.52 3.29 -23.50
C GLU A 64 2.30 4.20 -23.45
N ARG A 65 1.10 3.62 -23.39
CA ARG A 65 -0.15 4.37 -23.49
C ARG A 65 -0.97 4.38 -22.22
N ALA A 66 -0.66 3.52 -21.27
CA ALA A 66 -1.53 3.36 -20.12
C ALA A 66 -0.77 2.85 -18.90
N VAL A 67 -1.27 3.23 -17.73
CA VAL A 67 -0.84 2.69 -16.46
C VAL A 67 -1.90 1.66 -16.05
N GLY A 68 -1.47 0.42 -15.93
CA GLY A 68 -2.35 -0.67 -15.52
C GLY A 68 -2.46 -0.82 -14.02
N PRO A 69 -2.91 -1.98 -13.57
CA PRO A 69 -3.11 -2.21 -12.14
C PRO A 69 -1.80 -2.28 -11.35
N LEU A 70 -1.91 -1.95 -10.09
CA LEU A 70 -0.83 -2.05 -9.11
C LEU A 70 -1.12 -3.23 -8.21
N HIS A 71 -0.15 -4.13 -8.08
CA HIS A 71 -0.30 -5.33 -7.27
C HIS A 71 0.79 -5.43 -6.21
N LEU A 72 0.43 -5.99 -5.07
CA LEU A 72 1.37 -6.54 -4.10
C LEU A 72 1.42 -8.04 -4.30
N THR A 73 2.62 -8.58 -4.43
CA THR A 73 2.82 -10.02 -4.60
C THR A 73 3.75 -10.56 -3.55
N SER A 74 3.44 -11.74 -3.02
CA SER A 74 4.28 -12.41 -2.04
C SER A 74 3.86 -13.87 -1.94
N HIS A 75 4.83 -14.77 -2.02
CA HIS A 75 4.61 -16.21 -1.81
C HIS A 75 3.43 -16.77 -2.60
N GLY A 76 3.32 -16.39 -3.87
CA GLY A 76 2.25 -16.87 -4.74
C GLY A 76 0.93 -16.15 -4.59
N GLN A 77 0.82 -15.21 -3.66
CA GLN A 77 -0.36 -14.37 -3.50
C GLN A 77 -0.20 -13.08 -4.28
N LYS A 78 -1.31 -12.59 -4.81
CA LYS A 78 -1.32 -11.35 -5.59
C LYS A 78 -2.56 -10.56 -5.20
N LEU A 79 -2.36 -9.32 -4.79
CA LEU A 79 -3.44 -8.45 -4.35
C LEU A 79 -3.37 -7.13 -5.11
N GLU A 80 -4.45 -6.76 -5.77
CA GLU A 80 -4.55 -5.45 -6.41
C GLU A 80 -4.87 -4.40 -5.38
N ILE A 81 -4.11 -3.29 -5.40
CA ILE A 81 -4.33 -2.16 -4.51
C ILE A 81 -4.44 -0.88 -5.34
N ALA A 82 -5.01 0.16 -4.75
CA ALA A 82 -5.14 1.48 -5.36
C ALA A 82 -5.90 1.44 -6.69
N SER A 83 -6.84 0.50 -6.84
CA SER A 83 -7.55 0.31 -8.09
C SER A 83 -8.42 1.50 -8.47
N PHE A 84 -8.83 2.30 -7.49
CA PHE A 84 -9.68 3.46 -7.72
C PHE A 84 -8.92 4.76 -7.93
N LEU A 85 -7.60 4.73 -7.87
CA LEU A 85 -6.79 5.91 -8.18
C LEU A 85 -6.66 6.08 -9.69
N GLY A 86 -6.58 7.32 -10.13
CA GLY A 86 -6.24 7.61 -11.51
C GLY A 86 -4.81 7.17 -11.85
N PRO A 87 -4.45 7.17 -13.14
CA PRO A 87 -3.12 6.69 -13.56
C PRO A 87 -1.96 7.42 -12.89
N ASP A 88 -1.99 8.74 -12.87
CA ASP A 88 -0.90 9.53 -12.28
C ASP A 88 -0.84 9.33 -10.77
N GLU A 89 -1.98 9.32 -10.11
CA GLU A 89 -2.05 9.09 -8.67
C GLU A 89 -1.55 7.69 -8.31
N ARG A 90 -1.84 6.71 -9.16
CA ARG A 90 -1.37 5.34 -8.93
C ARG A 90 0.14 5.24 -9.07
N CYS A 91 0.72 5.94 -10.03
CA CYS A 91 2.17 6.01 -10.16
C CYS A 91 2.81 6.68 -8.95
N ASP A 92 2.25 7.79 -8.49
CA ASP A 92 2.76 8.50 -7.32
C ASP A 92 2.69 7.63 -6.08
N PHE A 93 1.58 6.95 -5.89
CA PHE A 93 1.41 6.05 -4.76
C PHE A 93 2.40 4.87 -4.83
N ALA A 94 2.58 4.31 -6.01
CA ALA A 94 3.53 3.21 -6.21
C ALA A 94 4.95 3.65 -5.86
N ASP A 95 5.34 4.85 -6.25
CA ASP A 95 6.65 5.39 -5.92
C ASP A 95 6.80 5.59 -4.41
N ALA A 96 5.79 6.15 -3.77
CA ALA A 96 5.82 6.39 -2.33
C ALA A 96 5.89 5.08 -1.54
N LEU A 97 5.06 4.12 -1.91
CA LEU A 97 5.05 2.83 -1.24
C LEU A 97 6.35 2.06 -1.50
N GLY A 98 6.84 2.12 -2.74
CA GLY A 98 8.11 1.50 -3.09
C GLY A 98 9.27 2.05 -2.27
N SER A 99 9.31 3.38 -2.11
CA SER A 99 10.33 4.03 -1.28
C SER A 99 10.20 3.63 0.18
N ALA A 100 8.99 3.53 0.69
CA ALA A 100 8.76 3.12 2.07
C ALA A 100 9.24 1.69 2.31
N LEU A 101 8.97 0.78 1.38
CA LEU A 101 9.45 -0.60 1.47
C LEU A 101 10.97 -0.68 1.38
N GLN A 102 11.56 0.11 0.49
CA GLN A 102 13.02 0.18 0.36
C GLN A 102 13.65 0.64 1.66
N ASN A 103 13.13 1.71 2.25
CA ASN A 103 13.63 2.22 3.52
C ASN A 103 13.47 1.21 4.65
N TYR A 104 12.38 0.48 4.67
CA TYR A 104 12.16 -0.56 5.65
C TYR A 104 13.25 -1.63 5.58
N ARG A 105 13.59 -2.05 4.37
CA ARG A 105 14.56 -3.14 4.16
C ARG A 105 16.00 -2.73 4.46
N THR A 106 16.27 -1.45 4.46
CA THR A 106 17.64 -0.94 4.69
C THR A 106 17.90 -0.48 6.11
N VAL A 107 16.93 -0.52 6.95
CA VAL A 107 17.07 -0.11 8.36
C VAL A 107 17.63 -1.22 9.23
#